data_4c59bc32e8d30ce58e2f0af9039ee5c2
#
_entry.id   4c59bc32e8d30ce58e2f0af9039ee5c2
#
_cell.length_a   1.000
_cell.length_b   1.000
_cell.length_c   1.000
_cell.angle_alpha   90.00
_cell.angle_beta   90.00
_cell.angle_gamma   90.00
#
_symmetry.space_group_name_H-M   'P 1'
#
loop_
_entity.id
_entity.type
_entity.pdbx_description
1 polymer ?
#
loop_
_entity_poly.entity_id
_entity_poly.type
_entity_poly.pdbx_seq_one_letter_code
_entity_poly.pdbx_strand_id
1 'polypeptide(L)'
;MHPGPASVIISPVAWDETLTEQEKRRAREQLEQLLERQARLGTADVVTYHPPEAIAQRELFALAGTHVDGTQWTVGDWEHRFPLQSISKVFTYALALEDNGREATLSRVGVEPSGDPFNSLEFDHLHRRPHNPMVNAGALVAADIVGGSDVDEKVGRLLERMRLYTGNQELAVDEELLDAQFVDADRNLGISYYMRSLGMLVGEVEDILRVYLSACSVPVTTAELSVAAATLAHGGVNPRTDERALPRTYVRDVIGVMFTCGMYDAAGQWANDVGIPAKSGISGGILAAIPNQLGLGVFSPGLDVHGNSVRGVNVCRELSDRFGLHIFADPAETRLGRLSGRIWPEPEPEPEPGALDPVGTDETDDAVDGTGPERSPQAV
;
A
#
# COMPACT_ATOMS: atom_id res chain seq x y z
N MET A 1 26.92 -5.08 -23.38
CA MET A 1 27.14 -3.74 -22.85
C MET A 1 26.00 -3.48 -21.91
N HIS A 2 26.25 -3.48 -20.60
CA HIS A 2 25.22 -3.10 -19.62
C HIS A 2 24.92 -1.61 -19.85
N PRO A 3 23.65 -1.20 -19.95
CA PRO A 3 23.32 0.20 -19.85
C PRO A 3 23.78 0.68 -18.46
N GLY A 4 24.50 1.78 -18.44
CA GLY A 4 24.89 2.42 -17.17
C GLY A 4 23.66 2.81 -16.36
N PRO A 5 23.82 3.05 -15.04
CA PRO A 5 22.71 3.40 -14.18
C PRO A 5 21.95 4.59 -14.78
N ALA A 6 20.63 4.42 -14.92
CA ALA A 6 19.75 5.49 -15.38
C ALA A 6 20.02 6.73 -14.53
N SER A 7 20.29 7.86 -15.20
CA SER A 7 20.49 9.12 -14.52
C SER A 7 19.23 9.47 -13.76
N VAL A 8 19.34 9.54 -12.43
CA VAL A 8 18.25 9.95 -11.54
C VAL A 8 17.92 11.41 -11.86
N ILE A 9 16.84 11.63 -12.59
CA ILE A 9 16.34 12.97 -12.86
C ILE A 9 15.35 13.30 -11.73
N ILE A 10 15.78 14.15 -10.80
CA ILE A 10 14.86 14.76 -9.85
C ILE A 10 14.30 16.00 -10.54
N SER A 11 13.00 15.98 -10.86
CA SER A 11 12.28 17.19 -11.26
C SER A 11 12.47 18.27 -10.20
N PRO A 12 12.48 19.58 -10.58
CA PRO A 12 12.65 20.65 -9.60
C PRO A 12 11.54 20.52 -8.54
N VAL A 13 11.94 20.05 -7.38
CA VAL A 13 11.08 19.89 -6.22
C VAL A 13 10.74 21.29 -5.74
N ALA A 14 9.46 21.61 -5.64
CA ALA A 14 9.03 22.74 -4.83
C ALA A 14 9.23 22.32 -3.36
N TRP A 15 10.40 22.61 -2.84
CA TRP A 15 10.72 22.43 -1.42
C TRP A 15 10.08 23.56 -0.63
N ASP A 16 9.76 23.29 0.64
CA ASP A 16 9.37 24.33 1.59
C ASP A 16 10.27 25.57 1.41
N GLU A 17 9.65 26.73 1.19
CA GLU A 17 10.35 28.00 0.96
C GLU A 17 11.26 28.39 2.13
N THR A 18 11.06 27.78 3.32
CA THR A 18 11.88 27.98 4.51
C THR A 18 13.24 27.28 4.44
N LEU A 19 13.43 26.33 3.50
CA LEU A 19 14.68 25.61 3.32
C LEU A 19 15.66 26.43 2.48
N THR A 20 16.91 26.45 2.92
CA THR A 20 18.01 26.99 2.13
C THR A 20 18.31 26.11 0.90
N GLU A 21 18.89 26.68 -0.14
CA GLU A 21 19.29 25.92 -1.33
C GLU A 21 20.32 24.81 -1.02
N GLN A 22 21.08 24.95 0.07
CA GLN A 22 21.99 23.93 0.53
C GLN A 22 21.26 22.75 1.16
N GLU A 23 20.22 23.00 1.95
CA GLU A 23 19.37 21.95 2.55
C GLU A 23 18.60 21.20 1.47
N LYS A 24 18.01 21.91 0.51
CA LYS A 24 17.34 21.32 -0.65
C LYS A 24 18.26 20.39 -1.45
N ARG A 25 19.49 20.84 -1.72
CA ARG A 25 20.49 20.03 -2.42
C ARG A 25 20.86 18.78 -1.63
N ARG A 26 21.12 18.92 -0.33
CA ARG A 26 21.48 17.79 0.54
C ARG A 26 20.35 16.75 0.63
N ALA A 27 19.10 17.18 0.79
CA ALA A 27 17.95 16.27 0.81
C ALA A 27 17.80 15.53 -0.53
N ARG A 28 18.05 16.22 -1.64
CA ARG A 28 18.05 15.61 -2.98
C ARG A 28 19.13 14.55 -3.13
N GLU A 29 20.38 14.88 -2.76
CA GLU A 29 21.50 13.94 -2.79
C GLU A 29 21.24 12.69 -1.93
N GLN A 30 20.57 12.86 -0.80
CA GLN A 30 20.22 11.75 0.10
C GLN A 30 19.10 10.86 -0.46
N LEU A 31 18.09 11.44 -1.12
CA LEU A 31 17.07 10.66 -1.85
C LEU A 31 17.69 9.90 -3.01
N GLU A 32 18.61 10.52 -3.75
CA GLU A 32 19.36 9.86 -4.83
C GLU A 32 20.17 8.67 -4.31
N GLN A 33 20.90 8.84 -3.22
CA GLN A 33 21.65 7.77 -2.57
C GLN A 33 20.75 6.64 -2.05
N LEU A 34 19.57 6.97 -1.49
CA LEU A 34 18.58 6.00 -1.09
C LEU A 34 18.18 5.13 -2.28
N LEU A 35 17.84 5.76 -3.40
CA LEU A 35 17.41 5.06 -4.60
C LEU A 35 18.52 4.20 -5.20
N GLU A 36 19.74 4.72 -5.26
CA GLU A 36 20.89 3.95 -5.73
C GLU A 36 21.13 2.70 -4.88
N ARG A 37 20.95 2.79 -3.55
CA ARG A 37 21.05 1.62 -2.67
C ARG A 37 19.95 0.62 -2.97
N GLN A 38 18.70 1.08 -3.10
CA GLN A 38 17.56 0.22 -3.40
C GLN A 38 17.65 -0.41 -4.79
N ALA A 39 18.15 0.31 -5.79
CA ALA A 39 18.40 -0.22 -7.13
C ALA A 39 19.47 -1.34 -7.14
N ARG A 40 20.42 -1.31 -6.20
CA ARG A 40 21.46 -2.36 -6.04
C ARG A 40 20.96 -3.59 -5.28
N LEU A 41 19.87 -3.48 -4.54
CA LEU A 41 19.23 -4.65 -3.94
C LEU A 41 18.68 -5.48 -5.09
N GLY A 42 19.15 -6.74 -5.20
CA GLY A 42 18.73 -7.63 -6.26
C GLY A 42 17.20 -7.67 -6.37
N THR A 43 16.71 -7.74 -7.59
CA THR A 43 15.30 -7.96 -7.85
C THR A 43 14.94 -9.31 -7.26
N ALA A 44 14.01 -9.34 -6.30
CA ALA A 44 13.40 -10.58 -5.83
C ALA A 44 12.82 -11.34 -7.02
N ASP A 45 12.68 -12.63 -6.90
CA ASP A 45 12.02 -13.43 -7.93
C ASP A 45 10.65 -12.83 -8.18
N VAL A 46 10.44 -12.31 -9.39
CA VAL A 46 9.15 -11.79 -9.80
C VAL A 46 8.18 -12.96 -9.75
N VAL A 47 7.28 -12.96 -8.80
CA VAL A 47 6.17 -13.90 -8.81
C VAL A 47 5.38 -13.59 -10.08
N THR A 48 5.42 -14.48 -11.03
CA THR A 48 4.80 -14.32 -12.35
C THR A 48 3.29 -14.53 -12.25
N TYR A 49 2.60 -13.51 -11.77
CA TYR A 49 1.14 -13.37 -12.01
C TYR A 49 0.86 -12.59 -13.31
N HIS A 50 1.90 -12.24 -14.06
CA HIS A 50 1.82 -11.39 -15.23
C HIS A 50 2.59 -11.96 -16.42
N PRO A 51 2.19 -11.56 -17.65
CA PRO A 51 2.84 -12.02 -18.88
C PRO A 51 4.34 -11.69 -18.91
N PRO A 52 5.09 -12.29 -19.86
CA PRO A 52 6.55 -12.18 -19.98
C PRO A 52 7.11 -10.74 -19.98
N GLU A 53 6.28 -9.75 -20.30
CA GLU A 53 6.61 -8.32 -20.31
C GLU A 53 6.95 -7.79 -18.91
N ALA A 54 6.33 -8.33 -17.85
CA ALA A 54 6.66 -7.95 -16.48
C ALA A 54 8.10 -8.35 -16.10
N ILE A 55 8.67 -9.37 -16.76
CA ILE A 55 10.06 -9.78 -16.59
C ILE A 55 11.02 -8.74 -17.16
N ALA A 56 10.64 -8.09 -18.28
CA ALA A 56 11.44 -7.05 -18.92
C ALA A 56 11.50 -5.76 -18.08
N GLN A 57 10.55 -5.57 -17.15
CA GLN A 57 10.43 -4.36 -16.33
C GLN A 57 11.07 -4.48 -14.94
N ARG A 58 11.78 -5.58 -14.65
CA ARG A 58 12.38 -5.86 -13.32
C ARG A 58 13.24 -4.74 -12.75
N GLU A 59 13.92 -4.01 -13.63
CA GLU A 59 14.85 -2.95 -13.22
C GLU A 59 14.15 -1.63 -12.90
N LEU A 60 12.87 -1.47 -13.30
CA LEU A 60 12.13 -0.24 -13.05
C LEU A 60 11.98 -0.01 -11.55
N PHE A 61 12.24 1.23 -11.16
CA PHE A 61 12.04 1.71 -9.81
C PHE A 61 11.64 3.17 -9.82
N ALA A 62 10.56 3.50 -9.15
CA ALA A 62 10.05 4.86 -9.05
C ALA A 62 9.57 5.16 -7.64
N LEU A 63 9.78 6.40 -7.22
CA LEU A 63 9.29 6.96 -5.98
C LEU A 63 8.77 8.37 -6.24
N ALA A 64 7.63 8.70 -5.68
CA ALA A 64 7.07 10.04 -5.70
C ALA A 64 6.47 10.39 -4.35
N GLY A 65 6.58 11.66 -3.97
CA GLY A 65 5.91 12.20 -2.80
C GLY A 65 5.16 13.48 -3.14
N THR A 66 3.94 13.61 -2.64
CA THR A 66 3.11 14.80 -2.76
C THR A 66 2.71 15.27 -1.38
N HIS A 67 3.13 16.47 -1.00
CA HIS A 67 2.76 17.10 0.26
C HIS A 67 1.31 17.58 0.26
N VAL A 68 0.73 17.77 1.45
CA VAL A 68 -0.64 18.30 1.59
C VAL A 68 -0.79 19.76 1.15
N ASP A 69 0.30 20.47 0.88
CA ASP A 69 0.31 21.81 0.26
C ASP A 69 0.34 21.76 -1.29
N GLY A 70 0.32 20.56 -1.88
CA GLY A 70 0.35 20.33 -3.33
C GLY A 70 1.75 20.24 -3.94
N THR A 71 2.81 20.47 -3.16
CA THR A 71 4.18 20.30 -3.67
C THR A 71 4.49 18.83 -3.91
N GLN A 72 5.18 18.54 -5.03
CA GLN A 72 5.45 17.16 -5.45
C GLN A 72 6.91 17.00 -5.85
N TRP A 73 7.48 15.87 -5.53
CA TRP A 73 8.78 15.41 -5.99
C TRP A 73 8.69 13.99 -6.54
N THR A 74 9.54 13.69 -7.51
CA THR A 74 9.57 12.42 -8.22
C THR A 74 10.99 11.96 -8.45
N VAL A 75 11.19 10.63 -8.49
CA VAL A 75 12.50 10.03 -8.68
C VAL A 75 12.38 8.72 -9.43
N GLY A 76 13.37 8.40 -10.29
CA GLY A 76 13.42 7.19 -11.09
C GLY A 76 12.39 7.19 -12.22
N ASP A 77 11.82 6.04 -12.53
CA ASP A 77 10.93 5.80 -13.68
C ASP A 77 9.48 6.25 -13.40
N TRP A 78 9.31 7.43 -12.81
CA TRP A 78 8.02 7.87 -12.26
C TRP A 78 6.93 8.11 -13.31
N GLU A 79 7.28 8.30 -14.59
CA GLU A 79 6.35 8.44 -15.72
C GLU A 79 5.85 7.08 -16.24
N HIS A 80 6.51 5.97 -15.83
CA HIS A 80 6.07 4.65 -16.23
C HIS A 80 4.67 4.37 -15.72
N ARG A 81 3.77 3.91 -16.64
CA ARG A 81 2.40 3.53 -16.29
C ARG A 81 2.31 2.08 -15.92
N PHE A 82 1.64 1.80 -14.82
CA PHE A 82 1.38 0.46 -14.31
C PHE A 82 -0.06 0.37 -13.80
N PRO A 83 -0.72 -0.80 -13.91
CA PRO A 83 -2.09 -0.93 -13.46
C PRO A 83 -2.20 -0.85 -11.94
N LEU A 84 -3.27 -0.23 -11.45
CA LEU A 84 -3.56 -0.11 -10.01
C LEU A 84 -3.63 -1.48 -9.32
N GLN A 85 -4.18 -2.48 -10.00
CA GLN A 85 -4.42 -3.79 -9.41
C GLN A 85 -5.12 -3.63 -8.03
N SER A 86 -4.65 -4.31 -7.00
CA SER A 86 -5.26 -4.27 -5.67
C SER A 86 -5.24 -2.89 -4.98
N ILE A 87 -4.51 -1.91 -5.49
CA ILE A 87 -4.60 -0.53 -4.98
C ILE A 87 -5.99 0.07 -5.24
N SER A 88 -6.65 -0.35 -6.31
CA SER A 88 -8.02 0.07 -6.67
C SER A 88 -9.05 -0.17 -5.57
N LYS A 89 -8.82 -1.16 -4.69
CA LYS A 89 -9.69 -1.50 -3.55
C LYS A 89 -9.92 -0.31 -2.60
N VAL A 90 -8.91 0.57 -2.47
CA VAL A 90 -9.02 1.79 -1.67
C VAL A 90 -10.12 2.70 -2.21
N PHE A 91 -10.15 2.92 -3.52
CA PHE A 91 -11.10 3.81 -4.17
C PHE A 91 -12.51 3.19 -4.24
N THR A 92 -12.59 1.89 -4.51
CA THR A 92 -13.86 1.16 -4.54
C THR A 92 -14.51 1.14 -3.15
N TYR A 93 -13.75 0.90 -2.09
CA TYR A 93 -14.26 0.95 -0.72
C TYR A 93 -14.68 2.37 -0.32
N ALA A 94 -13.89 3.37 -0.67
CA ALA A 94 -14.22 4.78 -0.41
C ALA A 94 -15.55 5.17 -1.08
N LEU A 95 -15.76 4.78 -2.34
CA LEU A 95 -17.02 5.05 -3.06
C LEU A 95 -18.19 4.25 -2.44
N ALA A 96 -17.98 3.01 -2.05
CA ALA A 96 -18.99 2.22 -1.36
C ALA A 96 -19.45 2.87 -0.04
N LEU A 97 -18.52 3.44 0.73
CA LEU A 97 -18.83 4.21 1.95
C LEU A 97 -19.64 5.47 1.65
N GLU A 98 -19.29 6.17 0.58
CA GLU A 98 -19.99 7.39 0.16
C GLU A 98 -21.43 7.10 -0.29
N ASP A 99 -21.63 6.04 -1.08
CA ASP A 99 -22.92 5.67 -1.63
C ASP A 99 -23.90 5.12 -0.58
N ASN A 100 -23.40 4.33 0.36
CA ASN A 100 -24.26 3.58 1.29
C ASN A 100 -24.20 4.10 2.73
N GLY A 101 -23.21 4.91 3.06
CA GLY A 101 -22.90 5.27 4.43
C GLY A 101 -22.17 4.15 5.19
N ARG A 102 -21.57 4.54 6.32
CA ARG A 102 -20.69 3.66 7.11
C ARG A 102 -21.40 2.41 7.63
N GLU A 103 -22.60 2.56 8.21
CA GLU A 103 -23.32 1.46 8.85
C GLU A 103 -23.71 0.38 7.83
N ALA A 104 -24.31 0.78 6.70
CA ALA A 104 -24.72 -0.16 5.66
C ALA A 104 -23.50 -0.85 5.02
N THR A 105 -22.42 -0.11 4.75
CA THR A 105 -21.19 -0.71 4.20
C THR A 105 -20.59 -1.72 5.16
N LEU A 106 -20.48 -1.38 6.46
CA LEU A 106 -19.91 -2.29 7.45
C LEU A 106 -20.80 -3.50 7.77
N SER A 107 -22.09 -3.44 7.49
CA SER A 107 -22.94 -4.62 7.55
C SER A 107 -22.60 -5.66 6.47
N ARG A 108 -22.01 -5.23 5.35
CA ARG A 108 -21.68 -6.05 4.19
C ARG A 108 -20.22 -6.50 4.14
N VAL A 109 -19.29 -5.68 4.63
CA VAL A 109 -17.86 -5.98 4.68
C VAL A 109 -17.27 -5.51 6.01
N GLY A 110 -16.46 -6.35 6.66
CA GLY A 110 -15.80 -6.02 7.92
C GLY A 110 -14.60 -5.08 7.75
N VAL A 111 -13.84 -4.91 8.83
CA VAL A 111 -12.60 -4.09 8.87
C VAL A 111 -11.44 -4.82 9.54
N GLU A 112 -11.64 -6.11 9.84
CA GLU A 112 -10.67 -6.89 10.63
C GLU A 112 -9.58 -7.50 9.73
N PRO A 113 -8.31 -7.48 10.16
CA PRO A 113 -7.27 -8.24 9.48
C PRO A 113 -7.56 -9.73 9.61
N SER A 114 -7.52 -10.46 8.50
CA SER A 114 -7.75 -11.92 8.50
C SER A 114 -6.50 -12.70 8.90
N GLY A 115 -5.31 -12.15 8.63
CA GLY A 115 -4.05 -12.89 8.75
C GLY A 115 -3.83 -13.92 7.61
N ASP A 116 -4.79 -14.04 6.70
CA ASP A 116 -4.77 -14.97 5.58
C ASP A 116 -4.30 -14.29 4.29
N PRO A 117 -3.85 -15.06 3.29
CA PRO A 117 -3.58 -14.55 1.96
C PRO A 117 -4.78 -13.80 1.37
N PHE A 118 -4.52 -12.75 0.58
CA PHE A 118 -5.54 -11.85 0.02
C PHE A 118 -6.62 -12.54 -0.84
N ASN A 119 -6.38 -13.76 -1.27
CA ASN A 119 -7.25 -14.60 -2.08
C ASN A 119 -7.79 -15.82 -1.31
N SER A 120 -7.79 -15.77 0.02
CA SER A 120 -8.40 -16.78 0.90
C SER A 120 -9.91 -16.85 0.70
N LEU A 121 -10.47 -18.03 0.99
CA LEU A 121 -11.91 -18.30 1.04
C LEU A 121 -12.47 -18.24 2.49
N GLU A 122 -11.67 -17.71 3.42
CA GLU A 122 -12.09 -17.50 4.80
C GLU A 122 -12.89 -16.22 4.95
N PHE A 123 -13.98 -16.29 5.72
CA PHE A 123 -14.90 -15.19 5.96
C PHE A 123 -15.18 -15.02 7.45
N ASP A 124 -15.69 -13.86 7.83
CA ASP A 124 -16.30 -13.64 9.14
C ASP A 124 -17.62 -14.41 9.21
N HIS A 125 -17.53 -15.66 9.71
CA HIS A 125 -18.69 -16.55 9.82
C HIS A 125 -19.76 -16.04 10.79
N LEU A 126 -19.37 -15.26 11.81
CA LEU A 126 -20.29 -14.69 12.78
C LEU A 126 -21.23 -13.66 12.13
N HIS A 127 -20.67 -12.78 11.30
CA HIS A 127 -21.43 -11.73 10.63
C HIS A 127 -21.77 -12.05 9.17
N ARG A 128 -21.31 -13.20 8.66
CA ARG A 128 -21.53 -13.67 7.28
C ARG A 128 -21.12 -12.64 6.24
N ARG A 129 -19.88 -12.14 6.36
CA ARG A 129 -19.30 -11.13 5.47
C ARG A 129 -17.79 -11.36 5.32
N PRO A 130 -17.14 -10.80 4.29
CA PRO A 130 -15.68 -10.76 4.20
C PRO A 130 -15.05 -9.96 5.36
N HIS A 131 -13.85 -10.35 5.78
CA HIS A 131 -13.14 -9.72 6.91
C HIS A 131 -12.87 -8.25 6.70
N ASN A 132 -12.44 -7.85 5.49
CA ASN A 132 -12.14 -6.45 5.16
C ASN A 132 -12.18 -6.20 3.65
N PRO A 133 -12.27 -4.93 3.19
CA PRO A 133 -12.37 -4.58 1.78
C PRO A 133 -11.02 -4.67 1.01
N MET A 134 -9.91 -4.95 1.70
CA MET A 134 -8.57 -5.03 1.08
C MET A 134 -8.22 -6.45 0.60
N VAL A 135 -8.99 -7.47 0.97
CA VAL A 135 -8.97 -8.81 0.36
C VAL A 135 -9.91 -8.90 -0.84
N ASN A 136 -9.72 -9.90 -1.73
CA ASN A 136 -10.53 -10.00 -2.94
C ASN A 136 -12.02 -10.15 -2.64
N ALA A 137 -12.39 -11.00 -1.70
CA ALA A 137 -13.79 -11.19 -1.29
C ALA A 137 -14.45 -9.87 -0.85
N GLY A 138 -13.77 -9.07 -0.05
CA GLY A 138 -14.29 -7.78 0.40
C GLY A 138 -14.35 -6.74 -0.69
N ALA A 139 -13.40 -6.74 -1.63
CA ALA A 139 -13.43 -5.87 -2.79
C ALA A 139 -14.58 -6.18 -3.75
N LEU A 140 -14.93 -7.48 -3.92
CA LEU A 140 -16.10 -7.90 -4.68
C LEU A 140 -17.40 -7.40 -4.02
N VAL A 141 -17.52 -7.48 -2.70
CA VAL A 141 -18.67 -6.89 -1.98
C VAL A 141 -18.69 -5.37 -2.17
N ALA A 142 -17.55 -4.69 -2.07
CA ALA A 142 -17.50 -3.24 -2.29
C ALA A 142 -17.95 -2.88 -3.73
N ALA A 143 -17.53 -3.64 -4.75
CA ALA A 143 -17.95 -3.47 -6.13
C ALA A 143 -19.45 -3.77 -6.35
N ASP A 144 -20.00 -4.76 -5.62
CA ASP A 144 -21.43 -5.08 -5.64
C ASP A 144 -22.28 -3.90 -5.16
N ILE A 145 -21.87 -3.25 -4.06
CA ILE A 145 -22.64 -2.19 -3.39
C ILE A 145 -22.34 -0.76 -3.85
N VAL A 146 -21.35 -0.54 -4.74
CA VAL A 146 -21.19 0.75 -5.43
C VAL A 146 -22.45 1.08 -6.21
N GLY A 147 -22.96 2.31 -6.09
CA GLY A 147 -24.15 2.79 -6.76
C GLY A 147 -23.96 2.88 -8.28
N GLY A 148 -25.03 2.60 -9.02
CA GLY A 148 -25.11 2.61 -10.47
C GLY A 148 -26.18 1.63 -10.95
N SER A 149 -26.86 1.95 -12.05
CA SER A 149 -27.95 1.15 -12.62
C SER A 149 -27.43 -0.08 -13.37
N ASP A 150 -26.21 0.01 -13.88
CA ASP A 150 -25.53 -1.03 -14.65
C ASP A 150 -24.00 -0.96 -14.44
N VAL A 151 -23.27 -1.86 -15.10
CA VAL A 151 -21.82 -1.99 -15.03
C VAL A 151 -21.12 -0.72 -15.50
N ASP A 152 -21.57 -0.15 -16.62
CA ASP A 152 -20.92 1.01 -17.23
C ASP A 152 -21.03 2.25 -16.34
N GLU A 153 -22.19 2.46 -15.72
CA GLU A 153 -22.38 3.54 -14.75
C GLU A 153 -21.50 3.35 -13.52
N LYS A 154 -21.44 2.12 -12.95
CA LYS A 154 -20.57 1.82 -11.80
C LYS A 154 -19.09 2.06 -12.12
N VAL A 155 -18.61 1.59 -13.26
CA VAL A 155 -17.24 1.80 -13.74
C VAL A 155 -16.97 3.28 -14.00
N GLY A 156 -17.89 3.99 -14.63
CA GLY A 156 -17.80 5.42 -14.89
C GLY A 156 -17.63 6.22 -13.59
N ARG A 157 -18.42 5.91 -12.56
CA ARG A 157 -18.33 6.54 -11.23
C ARG A 157 -17.01 6.24 -10.52
N LEU A 158 -16.51 5.01 -10.62
CA LEU A 158 -15.19 4.64 -10.07
C LEU A 158 -14.07 5.43 -10.76
N LEU A 159 -14.11 5.53 -12.09
CA LEU A 159 -13.14 6.32 -12.85
C LEU A 159 -13.20 7.80 -12.49
N GLU A 160 -14.39 8.37 -12.36
CA GLU A 160 -14.57 9.75 -11.92
C GLU A 160 -13.90 9.99 -10.54
N ARG A 161 -14.11 9.08 -9.59
CA ARG A 161 -13.45 9.17 -8.28
C ARG A 161 -11.93 9.07 -8.39
N MET A 162 -11.40 8.10 -9.13
CA MET A 162 -9.96 7.95 -9.34
C MET A 162 -9.34 9.20 -9.99
N ARG A 163 -10.05 9.85 -10.92
CA ARG A 163 -9.64 11.12 -11.51
C ARG A 163 -9.54 12.24 -10.48
N LEU A 164 -10.52 12.35 -9.58
CA LEU A 164 -10.47 13.32 -8.48
C LEU A 164 -9.31 13.05 -7.52
N TYR A 165 -9.05 11.78 -7.20
CA TYR A 165 -7.93 11.42 -6.32
C TYR A 165 -6.58 11.74 -6.93
N THR A 166 -6.37 11.45 -8.20
CA THR A 166 -5.08 11.59 -8.89
C THR A 166 -4.86 12.97 -9.50
N GLY A 167 -5.95 13.70 -9.78
CA GLY A 167 -5.94 14.96 -10.56
C GLY A 167 -5.80 14.72 -12.06
N ASN A 168 -5.76 13.47 -12.53
CA ASN A 168 -5.71 13.15 -13.97
C ASN A 168 -7.10 12.85 -14.53
N GLN A 169 -7.64 13.77 -15.33
CA GLN A 169 -8.97 13.63 -15.93
C GLN A 169 -9.02 12.64 -17.09
N GLU A 170 -7.87 12.18 -17.60
CA GLU A 170 -7.77 11.28 -18.75
C GLU A 170 -7.62 9.80 -18.33
N LEU A 171 -7.68 9.48 -17.03
CA LEU A 171 -7.66 8.08 -16.58
C LEU A 171 -8.79 7.30 -17.24
N ALA A 172 -8.45 6.15 -17.77
CA ALA A 172 -9.37 5.22 -18.40
C ALA A 172 -9.00 3.78 -18.05
N VAL A 173 -9.94 2.86 -18.23
CA VAL A 173 -9.66 1.43 -18.14
C VAL A 173 -8.79 1.03 -19.33
N ASP A 174 -7.80 0.21 -19.11
CA ASP A 174 -7.06 -0.50 -20.14
C ASP A 174 -7.87 -1.74 -20.50
N GLU A 175 -8.62 -1.67 -21.62
CA GLU A 175 -9.53 -2.73 -22.05
C GLU A 175 -8.77 -4.02 -22.43
N GLU A 176 -7.57 -3.91 -22.99
CA GLU A 176 -6.76 -5.08 -23.37
C GLU A 176 -6.33 -5.84 -22.11
N LEU A 177 -5.89 -5.11 -21.07
CA LEU A 177 -5.55 -5.68 -19.78
C LEU A 177 -6.79 -6.25 -19.07
N LEU A 178 -7.93 -5.56 -19.14
CA LEU A 178 -9.20 -6.03 -18.57
C LEU A 178 -9.59 -7.39 -19.18
N ASP A 179 -9.56 -7.50 -20.50
CA ASP A 179 -9.87 -8.74 -21.19
C ASP A 179 -8.90 -9.87 -20.81
N ALA A 180 -7.60 -9.58 -20.70
CA ALA A 180 -6.61 -10.54 -20.24
C ALA A 180 -6.87 -11.02 -18.79
N GLN A 181 -7.26 -10.12 -17.89
CA GLN A 181 -7.59 -10.48 -16.51
C GLN A 181 -8.87 -11.32 -16.39
N PHE A 182 -9.82 -11.16 -17.33
CA PHE A 182 -11.00 -12.03 -17.38
C PHE A 182 -10.67 -13.47 -17.77
N VAL A 183 -9.69 -13.68 -18.65
CA VAL A 183 -9.24 -15.03 -19.03
C VAL A 183 -8.70 -15.81 -17.82
N ASP A 184 -8.01 -15.11 -16.89
CA ASP A 184 -7.42 -15.70 -15.70
C ASP A 184 -8.28 -15.53 -14.43
N ALA A 185 -9.57 -15.26 -14.59
CA ALA A 185 -10.45 -14.89 -13.49
C ALA A 185 -11.04 -16.09 -12.70
N ASP A 186 -10.73 -17.34 -13.04
CA ASP A 186 -11.34 -18.55 -12.46
C ASP A 186 -11.40 -18.52 -10.93
N ARG A 187 -10.34 -18.05 -10.28
CA ARG A 187 -10.32 -17.98 -8.82
C ARG A 187 -11.29 -16.93 -8.28
N ASN A 188 -11.35 -15.75 -8.89
CA ASN A 188 -12.28 -14.69 -8.51
C ASN A 188 -13.73 -15.09 -8.79
N LEU A 189 -13.98 -15.77 -9.90
CA LEU A 189 -15.30 -16.36 -10.21
C LEU A 189 -15.70 -17.40 -9.14
N GLY A 190 -14.79 -18.33 -8.81
CA GLY A 190 -15.04 -19.32 -7.77
C GLY A 190 -15.37 -18.70 -6.41
N ILE A 191 -14.61 -17.68 -5.99
CA ILE A 191 -14.89 -16.89 -4.78
C ILE A 191 -16.27 -16.22 -4.89
N SER A 192 -16.58 -15.58 -6.01
CA SER A 192 -17.84 -14.82 -6.19
C SER A 192 -19.06 -15.74 -6.15
N TYR A 193 -19.02 -16.87 -6.86
CA TYR A 193 -20.13 -17.84 -6.82
C TYR A 193 -20.34 -18.47 -5.43
N TYR A 194 -19.24 -18.74 -4.71
CA TYR A 194 -19.33 -19.23 -3.34
C TYR A 194 -19.95 -18.18 -2.43
N MET A 195 -19.52 -16.92 -2.51
CA MET A 195 -20.08 -15.79 -1.75
C MET A 195 -21.56 -15.56 -2.07
N ARG A 196 -21.94 -15.66 -3.36
CA ARG A 196 -23.34 -15.56 -3.78
C ARG A 196 -24.19 -16.66 -3.16
N SER A 197 -23.69 -17.90 -3.10
CA SER A 197 -24.39 -19.01 -2.45
C SER A 197 -24.63 -18.79 -0.95
N LEU A 198 -23.79 -17.99 -0.31
CA LEU A 198 -23.92 -17.58 1.09
C LEU A 198 -24.75 -16.29 1.29
N GLY A 199 -25.22 -15.66 0.20
CA GLY A 199 -25.96 -14.40 0.23
C GLY A 199 -25.10 -13.17 0.54
N MET A 200 -23.78 -13.26 0.35
CA MET A 200 -22.86 -12.13 0.54
C MET A 200 -22.82 -11.19 -0.68
N LEU A 201 -23.08 -11.71 -1.87
CA LEU A 201 -23.24 -10.94 -3.10
C LEU A 201 -24.71 -10.97 -3.55
N VAL A 202 -25.21 -9.85 -4.08
CA VAL A 202 -26.61 -9.68 -4.51
C VAL A 202 -26.70 -9.56 -6.02
N GLY A 203 -25.79 -8.85 -6.64
CA GLY A 203 -25.73 -8.66 -8.09
C GLY A 203 -25.31 -9.91 -8.86
N GLU A 204 -25.32 -9.82 -10.19
CA GLU A 204 -24.80 -10.88 -11.04
C GLU A 204 -23.27 -10.95 -10.92
N VAL A 205 -22.74 -12.18 -10.80
CA VAL A 205 -21.32 -12.41 -10.49
C VAL A 205 -20.41 -11.82 -11.55
N GLU A 206 -20.77 -11.97 -12.82
CA GLU A 206 -20.00 -11.48 -13.96
C GLU A 206 -19.96 -9.95 -13.98
N ASP A 207 -21.06 -9.28 -13.64
CA ASP A 207 -21.16 -7.82 -13.58
C ASP A 207 -20.30 -7.27 -12.42
N ILE A 208 -20.39 -7.88 -11.25
CA ILE A 208 -19.57 -7.52 -10.07
C ILE A 208 -18.08 -7.68 -10.39
N LEU A 209 -17.73 -8.81 -11.01
CA LEU A 209 -16.36 -9.10 -11.39
C LEU A 209 -15.85 -8.09 -12.43
N ARG A 210 -16.68 -7.71 -13.41
CA ARG A 210 -16.32 -6.71 -14.40
C ARG A 210 -16.05 -5.34 -13.77
N VAL A 211 -16.89 -4.87 -12.84
CA VAL A 211 -16.64 -3.63 -12.07
C VAL A 211 -15.32 -3.70 -11.32
N TYR A 212 -15.06 -4.81 -10.62
CA TYR A 212 -13.84 -5.02 -9.85
C TYR A 212 -12.58 -5.05 -10.73
N LEU A 213 -12.60 -5.82 -11.83
CA LEU A 213 -11.45 -5.94 -12.73
C LEU A 213 -11.21 -4.67 -13.53
N SER A 214 -12.27 -3.93 -13.92
CA SER A 214 -12.14 -2.61 -14.55
C SER A 214 -11.36 -1.65 -13.65
N ALA A 215 -11.67 -1.61 -12.34
CA ALA A 215 -10.93 -0.79 -11.39
C ALA A 215 -9.45 -1.23 -11.25
N CYS A 216 -9.18 -2.54 -11.31
CA CYS A 216 -7.81 -3.09 -11.28
C CYS A 216 -7.02 -2.72 -12.54
N SER A 217 -7.67 -2.57 -13.68
CA SER A 217 -7.08 -2.33 -15.00
C SER A 217 -6.86 -0.86 -15.34
N VAL A 218 -6.96 0.05 -14.36
CA VAL A 218 -6.67 1.48 -14.59
C VAL A 218 -5.16 1.73 -14.44
N PRO A 219 -4.46 2.16 -15.52
CA PRO A 219 -3.04 2.47 -15.47
C PRO A 219 -2.80 3.85 -14.85
N VAL A 220 -1.84 3.92 -13.91
CA VAL A 220 -1.40 5.16 -13.25
C VAL A 220 0.11 5.29 -13.30
N THR A 221 0.61 6.49 -13.11
CA THR A 221 2.02 6.77 -12.83
C THR A 221 2.29 6.81 -11.33
N THR A 222 3.54 6.69 -10.93
CA THR A 222 3.94 6.84 -9.52
C THR A 222 3.64 8.24 -9.00
N ALA A 223 3.76 9.26 -9.84
CA ALA A 223 3.41 10.65 -9.50
C ALA A 223 1.90 10.78 -9.20
N GLU A 224 1.03 10.25 -10.06
CA GLU A 224 -0.42 10.24 -9.87
C GLU A 224 -0.80 9.46 -8.59
N LEU A 225 -0.12 8.34 -8.33
CA LEU A 225 -0.35 7.54 -7.13
C LEU A 225 0.00 8.32 -5.85
N SER A 226 1.08 9.13 -5.87
CA SER A 226 1.45 9.98 -4.73
C SER A 226 0.43 11.09 -4.47
N VAL A 227 -0.19 11.64 -5.52
CA VAL A 227 -1.29 12.63 -5.39
C VAL A 227 -2.51 11.98 -4.77
N ALA A 228 -2.88 10.78 -5.22
CA ALA A 228 -4.00 10.04 -4.64
C ALA A 228 -3.79 9.73 -3.14
N ALA A 229 -2.58 9.36 -2.76
CA ALA A 229 -2.20 9.16 -1.36
C ALA A 229 -2.27 10.48 -0.56
N ALA A 230 -1.78 11.59 -1.15
CA ALA A 230 -1.85 12.92 -0.53
C ALA A 230 -3.30 13.40 -0.36
N THR A 231 -4.18 13.08 -1.30
CA THR A 231 -5.62 13.35 -1.20
C THR A 231 -6.22 12.70 0.06
N LEU A 232 -5.87 11.43 0.33
CA LEU A 232 -6.26 10.78 1.59
C LEU A 232 -5.61 11.44 2.80
N ALA A 233 -4.31 11.75 2.73
CA ALA A 233 -3.58 12.42 3.80
C ALA A 233 -4.12 13.83 4.10
N HIS A 234 -4.69 14.51 3.10
CA HIS A 234 -5.27 15.86 3.19
C HIS A 234 -6.79 15.87 3.46
N GLY A 235 -7.29 14.82 4.10
CA GLY A 235 -8.69 14.77 4.52
C GLY A 235 -9.69 14.63 3.37
N GLY A 236 -9.27 13.99 2.26
CA GLY A 236 -10.10 13.70 1.10
C GLY A 236 -10.17 14.84 0.07
N VAL A 237 -9.35 15.88 0.20
CA VAL A 237 -9.21 16.97 -0.79
C VAL A 237 -7.88 16.76 -1.53
N ASN A 238 -7.93 16.78 -2.86
CA ASN A 238 -6.74 16.71 -3.68
C ASN A 238 -5.94 18.02 -3.53
N PRO A 239 -4.69 17.97 -3.02
CA PRO A 239 -3.94 19.19 -2.71
C PRO A 239 -3.45 19.93 -3.98
N ARG A 240 -3.59 19.34 -5.16
CA ARG A 240 -3.15 19.96 -6.43
C ARG A 240 -4.30 20.59 -7.23
N THR A 241 -5.54 20.08 -7.04
CA THR A 241 -6.73 20.60 -7.77
C THR A 241 -7.70 21.29 -6.83
N ASP A 242 -7.52 21.16 -5.53
CA ASP A 242 -8.44 21.64 -4.47
C ASP A 242 -9.85 21.01 -4.56
N GLU A 243 -9.98 19.91 -5.33
CA GLU A 243 -11.23 19.19 -5.47
C GLU A 243 -11.38 18.11 -4.40
N ARG A 244 -12.62 17.93 -3.91
CA ARG A 244 -12.92 16.90 -2.92
C ARG A 244 -13.20 15.55 -3.59
N ALA A 245 -12.31 14.58 -3.37
CA ALA A 245 -12.47 13.21 -3.86
C ALA A 245 -13.22 12.31 -2.86
N LEU A 246 -13.17 12.61 -1.55
CA LEU A 246 -13.84 11.83 -0.50
C LEU A 246 -14.37 12.74 0.60
N PRO A 247 -15.61 12.59 1.10
CA PRO A 247 -16.07 13.28 2.29
C PRO A 247 -15.17 12.97 3.49
N ARG A 248 -14.78 14.02 4.24
CA ARG A 248 -13.83 13.91 5.37
C ARG A 248 -14.22 12.85 6.40
N THR A 249 -15.52 12.63 6.55
CA THR A 249 -16.07 11.67 7.51
C THR A 249 -15.62 10.23 7.25
N TYR A 250 -15.35 9.86 5.97
CA TYR A 250 -14.96 8.50 5.59
C TYR A 250 -13.44 8.30 5.47
N VAL A 251 -12.66 9.39 5.47
CA VAL A 251 -11.20 9.31 5.31
C VAL A 251 -10.56 8.40 6.36
N ARG A 252 -10.97 8.54 7.64
CA ARG A 252 -10.42 7.72 8.72
C ARG A 252 -10.76 6.24 8.57
N ASP A 253 -11.95 5.92 8.02
CA ASP A 253 -12.37 4.53 7.81
C ASP A 253 -11.49 3.89 6.72
N VAL A 254 -11.21 4.62 5.64
CA VAL A 254 -10.33 4.16 4.56
C VAL A 254 -8.89 4.01 5.03
N ILE A 255 -8.32 5.04 5.66
CA ILE A 255 -6.93 5.02 6.14
C ILE A 255 -6.75 3.97 7.25
N GLY A 256 -7.74 3.81 8.14
CA GLY A 256 -7.70 2.80 9.20
C GLY A 256 -7.60 1.39 8.65
N VAL A 257 -8.42 1.05 7.65
CA VAL A 257 -8.37 -0.27 7.02
C VAL A 257 -7.11 -0.45 6.16
N MET A 258 -6.61 0.61 5.52
CA MET A 258 -5.30 0.58 4.85
C MET A 258 -4.17 0.23 5.85
N PHE A 259 -4.22 0.80 7.06
CA PHE A 259 -3.20 0.54 8.08
C PHE A 259 -3.19 -0.91 8.56
N THR A 260 -4.37 -1.48 8.82
CA THR A 260 -4.49 -2.82 9.40
C THR A 260 -4.52 -3.95 8.37
N CYS A 261 -4.91 -3.68 7.12
CA CYS A 261 -5.20 -4.72 6.13
C CYS A 261 -4.55 -4.48 4.75
N GLY A 262 -3.91 -3.31 4.52
CA GLY A 262 -3.53 -2.89 3.18
C GLY A 262 -2.33 -3.63 2.58
N MET A 263 -1.51 -4.29 3.39
CA MET A 263 -0.28 -4.97 2.99
C MET A 263 -0.42 -6.49 3.03
N TYR A 264 -1.62 -7.00 2.70
CA TYR A 264 -1.94 -8.42 2.69
C TYR A 264 -1.69 -9.08 4.07
N ASP A 265 -1.21 -10.32 4.10
CA ASP A 265 -0.83 -11.05 5.31
C ASP A 265 0.44 -10.50 6.00
N ALA A 266 1.19 -9.61 5.35
CA ALA A 266 2.28 -8.86 5.96
C ALA A 266 1.86 -7.55 6.67
N ALA A 267 0.55 -7.24 6.77
CA ALA A 267 0.07 -5.97 7.31
C ALA A 267 0.52 -5.72 8.77
N GLY A 268 0.58 -6.77 9.59
CA GLY A 268 1.07 -6.67 10.97
C GLY A 268 2.54 -6.28 11.06
N GLN A 269 3.40 -6.92 10.24
CA GLN A 269 4.82 -6.58 10.17
C GLN A 269 5.01 -5.17 9.60
N TRP A 270 4.27 -4.80 8.56
CA TRP A 270 4.28 -3.45 8.02
C TRP A 270 3.91 -2.38 9.06
N ALA A 271 2.85 -2.64 9.84
CA ALA A 271 2.41 -1.73 10.89
C ALA A 271 3.48 -1.52 11.98
N ASN A 272 4.28 -2.57 12.28
CA ASN A 272 5.37 -2.51 13.24
C ASN A 272 6.63 -1.84 12.68
N ASP A 273 7.02 -2.17 11.43
CA ASP A 273 8.31 -1.79 10.87
C ASP A 273 8.26 -0.46 10.11
N VAL A 274 7.11 -0.13 9.52
CA VAL A 274 6.92 1.06 8.68
C VAL A 274 5.93 2.03 9.30
N GLY A 275 4.83 1.52 9.84
CA GLY A 275 3.83 2.29 10.58
C GLY A 275 3.10 3.36 9.78
N ILE A 276 2.99 3.22 8.46
CA ILE A 276 2.30 4.14 7.55
C ILE A 276 1.08 3.44 6.96
N PRO A 277 -0.13 4.02 7.01
CA PRO A 277 -1.28 3.49 6.27
C PRO A 277 -0.95 3.31 4.78
N ALA A 278 -1.07 2.10 4.26
CA ALA A 278 -0.68 1.82 2.88
C ALA A 278 -1.55 0.76 2.21
N LYS A 279 -1.51 0.72 0.88
CA LYS A 279 -2.08 -0.37 0.07
C LYS A 279 -1.11 -0.79 -1.02
N SER A 280 -0.83 -2.08 -1.07
CA SER A 280 0.00 -2.72 -2.06
C SER A 280 -0.82 -3.28 -3.23
N GLY A 281 -0.20 -3.32 -4.41
CA GLY A 281 -0.71 -3.97 -5.61
C GLY A 281 0.31 -4.93 -6.22
N ILE A 282 -0.17 -6.05 -6.78
CA ILE A 282 0.68 -7.06 -7.41
C ILE A 282 1.39 -6.57 -8.69
N SER A 283 1.07 -5.37 -9.15
CA SER A 283 1.88 -4.66 -10.16
C SER A 283 3.24 -4.20 -9.65
N GLY A 284 3.45 -4.20 -8.33
CA GLY A 284 4.63 -3.63 -7.67
C GLY A 284 4.41 -2.21 -7.15
N GLY A 285 3.17 -1.70 -7.24
CA GLY A 285 2.78 -0.40 -6.71
C GLY A 285 2.50 -0.43 -5.20
N ILE A 286 2.84 0.66 -4.49
CA ILE A 286 2.42 0.94 -3.11
C ILE A 286 1.91 2.37 -3.03
N LEU A 287 0.68 2.54 -2.55
CA LEU A 287 0.10 3.82 -2.15
C LEU A 287 0.19 3.92 -0.63
N ALA A 288 0.89 4.95 -0.10
CA ALA A 288 1.03 5.15 1.33
C ALA A 288 0.69 6.59 1.73
N ALA A 289 -0.15 6.76 2.76
CA ALA A 289 -0.68 8.05 3.17
C ALA A 289 -0.23 8.39 4.60
N ILE A 290 0.52 9.47 4.75
CA ILE A 290 0.93 10.01 6.05
C ILE A 290 -0.03 11.15 6.41
N PRO A 291 -0.99 10.96 7.34
CA PRO A 291 -2.03 11.92 7.61
C PRO A 291 -1.50 13.33 7.92
N ASN A 292 -2.10 14.34 7.29
CA ASN A 292 -1.77 15.75 7.39
C ASN A 292 -0.34 16.14 6.98
N GLN A 293 0.37 15.27 6.25
CA GLN A 293 1.75 15.54 5.84
C GLN A 293 2.00 15.25 4.36
N LEU A 294 1.89 13.99 3.94
CA LEU A 294 2.45 13.53 2.68
C LEU A 294 1.72 12.29 2.15
N GLY A 295 1.56 12.21 0.85
CA GLY A 295 1.27 10.98 0.12
C GLY A 295 2.51 10.45 -0.58
N LEU A 296 2.77 9.14 -0.47
CA LEU A 296 3.83 8.44 -1.20
C LEU A 296 3.23 7.51 -2.24
N GLY A 297 3.81 7.55 -3.43
CA GLY A 297 3.66 6.53 -4.47
C GLY A 297 4.99 5.84 -4.70
N VAL A 298 4.99 4.51 -4.73
CA VAL A 298 6.18 3.71 -5.02
C VAL A 298 5.82 2.72 -6.11
N PHE A 299 6.75 2.44 -7.01
CA PHE A 299 6.61 1.39 -8.00
C PHE A 299 7.92 0.64 -8.19
N SER A 300 7.87 -0.68 -8.02
CA SER A 300 8.95 -1.60 -8.40
C SER A 300 8.39 -3.01 -8.53
N PRO A 301 8.50 -3.66 -9.68
CA PRO A 301 7.76 -4.90 -9.99
C PRO A 301 8.26 -6.18 -9.34
N GLY A 302 9.38 -6.18 -8.61
CA GLY A 302 9.85 -7.35 -7.86
C GLY A 302 9.04 -7.55 -6.57
N LEU A 303 8.35 -8.71 -6.44
CA LEU A 303 7.47 -9.00 -5.32
C LEU A 303 8.08 -10.02 -4.36
N ASP A 304 7.73 -9.90 -3.07
CA ASP A 304 8.00 -10.90 -2.04
C ASP A 304 6.94 -12.02 -2.06
N VAL A 305 7.07 -12.96 -1.13
CA VAL A 305 6.13 -14.10 -0.99
C VAL A 305 4.71 -13.69 -0.62
N HIS A 306 4.52 -12.49 -0.09
CA HIS A 306 3.23 -11.92 0.27
C HIS A 306 2.58 -11.13 -0.88
N GLY A 307 3.31 -10.87 -1.96
CA GLY A 307 2.86 -10.06 -3.11
C GLY A 307 3.17 -8.57 -2.99
N ASN A 308 4.02 -8.16 -2.06
CA ASN A 308 4.44 -6.77 -1.88
C ASN A 308 5.75 -6.48 -2.63
N SER A 309 5.90 -5.27 -3.14
CA SER A 309 7.15 -4.80 -3.75
C SER A 309 8.30 -4.84 -2.76
N VAL A 310 9.33 -5.64 -2.99
CA VAL A 310 10.49 -5.78 -2.09
C VAL A 310 11.21 -4.44 -1.92
N ARG A 311 11.56 -3.77 -3.02
CA ARG A 311 12.22 -2.46 -2.96
C ARG A 311 11.27 -1.39 -2.41
N GLY A 312 9.97 -1.48 -2.73
CA GLY A 312 8.95 -0.58 -2.21
C GLY A 312 8.81 -0.65 -0.70
N VAL A 313 8.78 -1.86 -0.13
CA VAL A 313 8.74 -2.06 1.34
C VAL A 313 10.00 -1.50 1.98
N ASN A 314 11.18 -1.81 1.44
CA ASN A 314 12.44 -1.34 1.99
C ASN A 314 12.57 0.19 1.96
N VAL A 315 12.16 0.84 0.86
CA VAL A 315 12.21 2.30 0.77
C VAL A 315 11.23 2.97 1.73
N CYS A 316 10.03 2.42 1.89
CA CYS A 316 9.06 2.96 2.84
C CYS A 316 9.55 2.82 4.29
N ARG A 317 10.19 1.68 4.63
CA ARG A 317 10.82 1.48 5.95
C ARG A 317 11.91 2.52 6.19
N GLU A 318 12.85 2.67 5.26
CA GLU A 318 13.95 3.63 5.39
C GLU A 318 13.46 5.07 5.48
N LEU A 319 12.42 5.45 4.72
CA LEU A 319 11.79 6.76 4.83
C LEU A 319 11.10 6.95 6.20
N SER A 320 10.39 5.93 6.67
CA SER A 320 9.72 5.96 7.97
C SER A 320 10.72 6.18 9.11
N ASP A 321 11.80 5.38 9.13
CA ASP A 321 12.85 5.48 10.16
C ASP A 321 13.56 6.84 10.14
N ARG A 322 13.93 7.30 8.93
CA ARG A 322 14.72 8.53 8.80
C ARG A 322 13.93 9.80 9.06
N PHE A 323 12.66 9.82 8.69
CA PHE A 323 11.83 11.02 8.78
C PHE A 323 10.80 10.96 9.90
N GLY A 324 10.81 9.90 10.71
CA GLY A 324 9.85 9.71 11.79
C GLY A 324 8.40 9.65 11.27
N LEU A 325 8.16 8.95 10.14
CA LEU A 325 6.82 8.91 9.51
C LEU A 325 5.91 7.87 10.13
N HIS A 326 6.43 7.04 11.02
CA HIS A 326 5.65 6.06 11.75
C HIS A 326 4.55 6.76 12.56
N ILE A 327 3.29 6.31 12.46
CA ILE A 327 2.15 6.98 13.13
C ILE A 327 2.28 7.07 14.65
N PHE A 328 3.12 6.24 15.26
CA PHE A 328 3.46 6.23 16.69
C PHE A 328 4.80 6.88 17.00
N ALA A 329 5.50 7.47 16.02
CA ALA A 329 6.72 8.23 16.28
C ALA A 329 6.42 9.50 17.10
N ASP A 330 7.43 10.00 17.82
CA ASP A 330 7.29 11.26 18.56
C ASP A 330 6.92 12.40 17.60
N PRO A 331 5.85 13.15 17.86
CA PRO A 331 5.48 14.31 17.04
C PRO A 331 6.60 15.35 16.90
N ALA A 332 7.57 15.39 17.81
CA ALA A 332 8.75 16.22 17.69
C ALA A 332 9.72 15.76 16.60
N GLU A 333 9.68 14.47 16.24
CA GLU A 333 10.49 13.84 15.19
C GLU A 333 9.78 13.83 13.83
N THR A 334 8.43 13.83 13.81
CA THR A 334 7.59 13.72 12.61
C THR A 334 7.46 15.02 11.81
N ARG A 335 8.54 15.73 11.55
CA ARG A 335 8.47 17.00 10.83
C ARG A 335 9.15 16.98 9.48
N LEU A 336 8.60 16.25 8.51
CA LEU A 336 8.91 16.51 7.08
C LEU A 336 8.52 17.94 6.64
N GLY A 337 7.54 18.58 7.30
CA GLY A 337 7.18 19.98 7.08
C GLY A 337 8.12 20.98 7.74
N ARG A 338 9.10 20.53 8.53
CA ARG A 338 10.18 21.31 9.08
C ARG A 338 11.49 20.56 8.90
N LEU A 339 11.96 20.46 7.68
CA LEU A 339 13.37 20.25 7.40
C LEU A 339 14.19 21.47 7.88
N SER A 340 13.68 22.19 8.90
CA SER A 340 14.37 23.27 9.55
C SER A 340 15.35 22.69 10.57
N GLY A 341 16.61 22.52 10.17
CA GLY A 341 17.75 22.48 11.05
C GLY A 341 18.12 21.15 11.70
N ARG A 342 17.36 20.05 11.53
CA ARG A 342 17.81 18.69 11.79
C ARG A 342 17.97 17.95 10.46
N ILE A 343 18.97 18.32 9.77
CA ILE A 343 19.58 17.53 8.72
C ILE A 343 19.85 16.15 9.33
N TRP A 344 19.43 15.11 8.66
CA TRP A 344 19.53 13.69 9.01
C TRP A 344 20.71 13.39 9.94
N PRO A 345 20.47 12.78 11.10
CA PRO A 345 21.60 12.29 11.89
C PRO A 345 22.42 11.40 10.96
N GLU A 346 23.73 11.56 10.98
CA GLU A 346 24.59 10.60 10.31
C GLU A 346 24.21 9.23 10.86
N PRO A 347 24.06 8.18 10.03
CA PRO A 347 23.80 6.85 10.53
C PRO A 347 24.87 6.57 11.58
N GLU A 348 24.42 6.16 12.78
CA GLU A 348 25.38 5.68 13.77
C GLU A 348 26.21 4.59 13.08
N PRO A 349 27.54 4.62 13.23
CA PRO A 349 28.38 3.60 12.64
C PRO A 349 27.86 2.24 13.09
N GLU A 350 27.62 1.34 12.15
CA GLU A 350 27.22 -0.03 12.47
C GLU A 350 28.19 -0.56 13.54
N PRO A 351 27.69 -1.16 14.64
CA PRO A 351 28.56 -1.73 15.64
C PRO A 351 29.48 -2.73 14.94
N GLU A 352 30.79 -2.60 15.17
CA GLU A 352 31.77 -3.50 14.56
C GLU A 352 31.36 -4.96 14.84
N PRO A 353 31.36 -5.85 13.86
CA PRO A 353 31.00 -7.24 14.07
C PRO A 353 32.03 -7.87 15.02
N GLY A 354 31.69 -7.99 16.31
CA GLY A 354 32.57 -8.57 17.31
C GLY A 354 32.39 -8.11 18.77
N ALA A 355 31.62 -7.05 19.02
CA ALA A 355 31.34 -6.63 20.40
C ALA A 355 30.07 -7.31 20.94
N LEU A 356 30.11 -8.62 21.09
CA LEU A 356 29.21 -9.31 22.02
C LEU A 356 29.88 -9.18 23.40
N ASP A 357 29.27 -8.44 24.31
CA ASP A 357 29.63 -8.46 25.71
C ASP A 357 29.62 -9.93 26.20
N PRO A 358 30.68 -10.38 26.87
CA PRO A 358 30.68 -11.72 27.43
C PRO A 358 29.56 -11.80 28.49
N VAL A 359 28.60 -12.67 28.24
CA VAL A 359 27.60 -13.07 29.24
C VAL A 359 28.33 -13.49 30.48
N GLY A 360 28.14 -12.72 31.54
CA GLY A 360 28.71 -13.03 32.85
C GLY A 360 28.26 -14.42 33.28
N THR A 361 29.19 -15.32 33.42
CA THR A 361 28.99 -16.60 34.10
C THR A 361 28.87 -16.32 35.59
N ASP A 362 27.65 -16.24 36.10
CA ASP A 362 27.37 -16.37 37.51
C ASP A 362 27.37 -17.87 37.84
N GLU A 363 28.55 -18.34 38.32
CA GLU A 363 28.66 -19.59 39.01
C GLU A 363 28.01 -19.41 40.41
N THR A 364 26.82 -19.96 40.59
CA THR A 364 26.38 -20.36 41.94
C THR A 364 26.01 -21.83 41.91
N ASP A 365 26.97 -22.64 42.42
CA ASP A 365 26.73 -23.94 42.99
C ASP A 365 25.58 -23.89 43.99
N ASP A 366 24.51 -24.67 43.72
CA ASP A 366 23.73 -25.25 44.81
C ASP A 366 23.16 -26.60 44.35
N ALA A 367 23.81 -27.62 44.93
CA ALA A 367 23.36 -29.00 44.89
C ALA A 367 22.07 -29.15 45.72
N VAL A 368 20.99 -29.65 45.12
CA VAL A 368 19.89 -30.27 45.85
C VAL A 368 19.45 -31.56 45.16
N ASP A 369 19.60 -32.57 45.94
CA ASP A 369 19.26 -33.97 45.94
C ASP A 369 17.88 -34.32 45.35
N GLY A 370 17.84 -35.53 44.74
CA GLY A 370 16.68 -36.07 44.01
C GLY A 370 15.55 -36.62 44.92
N THR A 371 14.45 -36.86 44.32
CA THR A 371 13.51 -37.99 44.39
C THR A 371 12.12 -37.55 43.90
N GLY A 372 11.64 -38.17 42.89
CA GLY A 372 10.41 -38.34 42.15
C GLY A 372 9.03 -37.95 42.77
N PRO A 373 7.91 -38.22 42.15
CA PRO A 373 7.60 -39.25 41.17
C PRO A 373 6.77 -38.80 39.91
N GLU A 374 6.77 -39.67 38.91
CA GLU A 374 5.96 -39.70 37.71
C GLU A 374 4.45 -39.42 37.92
N ARG A 375 3.86 -38.65 37.02
CA ARG A 375 2.44 -38.79 36.65
C ARG A 375 2.24 -38.63 35.15
N SER A 376 1.63 -39.65 34.59
CA SER A 376 1.19 -39.80 33.20
C SER A 376 0.05 -38.84 32.81
N PRO A 377 -0.17 -38.60 31.49
CA PRO A 377 -1.19 -37.68 30.97
C PRO A 377 -2.55 -38.35 30.88
N GLN A 378 -3.61 -37.58 31.15
CA GLN A 378 -4.97 -37.89 30.71
C GLN A 378 -5.55 -36.76 29.90
N ALA A 379 -6.12 -37.19 28.78
CA ALA A 379 -6.90 -36.42 27.81
C ALA A 379 -8.20 -35.88 28.41
N VAL A 380 -8.57 -34.69 28.01
CA VAL A 380 -9.92 -34.31 27.54
C VAL A 380 -9.74 -33.22 26.49
#